data_7987e7b17cc143fee5ceea09c7c30edf
#
_entry.id   7987e7b17cc143fee5ceea09c7c30edf
#
_cell.length_a   1.000
_cell.length_b   1.000
_cell.length_c   1.000
_cell.angle_alpha   90.00
_cell.angle_beta   90.00
_cell.angle_gamma   90.00
#
_symmetry.space_group_name_H-M   'P 1'
#
loop_
_entity.id
_entity.type
_entity.pdbx_description
1 polymer ?
#
loop_
_entity_poly.entity_id
_entity_poly.type
_entity_poly.pdbx_seq_one_letter_code
_entity_poly.pdbx_strand_id
1 'polypeptide(L)'
;LDPWDHIESAMGLDVMGFEVESKKAYNWLRTYQEKDGSWPSIFYSTEQNKLKETNFSSYIAVGMWHYYTNFNDKDFLYEFWPVLDAAIEFTLTAQTEHGDFFWAKDDKNWLDDSLKTGCSSIYMSLFCYKKIAKEINKQDRVSDIQLKNLKECLRRKSFRFDRNWES
;
A
#
# COMPACT_ATOMS: atom_id res chain seq x y z
N LEU A 1 10.58 -9.09 9.57
CA LEU A 1 9.18 -9.06 9.12
C LEU A 1 8.82 -7.63 8.74
N ASP A 2 8.31 -7.42 7.56
CA ASP A 2 7.83 -6.15 7.04
C ASP A 2 6.35 -6.24 6.63
N PRO A 3 5.68 -5.11 6.35
CA PRO A 3 4.27 -5.12 5.96
C PRO A 3 3.99 -5.89 4.67
N TRP A 4 4.90 -5.86 3.70
CA TRP A 4 4.76 -6.55 2.43
C TRP A 4 4.70 -8.06 2.61
N ASP A 5 5.74 -8.64 3.22
CA ASP A 5 5.81 -10.09 3.47
C ASP A 5 4.66 -10.58 4.34
N HIS A 6 4.21 -9.75 5.30
CA HIS A 6 3.05 -10.08 6.13
C HIS A 6 1.76 -10.17 5.31
N ILE A 7 1.53 -9.22 4.40
CA ILE A 7 0.36 -9.20 3.51
C ILE A 7 0.42 -10.40 2.53
N GLU A 8 1.58 -10.67 1.94
CA GLU A 8 1.77 -11.84 1.06
C GLU A 8 1.47 -13.15 1.80
N SER A 9 1.90 -13.27 3.05
CA SER A 9 1.59 -14.43 3.89
C SER A 9 0.09 -14.56 4.17
N ALA A 10 -0.60 -13.44 4.42
CA ALA A 10 -2.04 -13.43 4.59
C ALA A 10 -2.77 -13.84 3.30
N MET A 11 -2.31 -13.36 2.14
CA MET A 11 -2.85 -13.79 0.83
C MET A 11 -2.62 -15.28 0.58
N GLY A 12 -1.51 -15.85 1.06
CA GLY A 12 -1.29 -17.29 1.05
C GLY A 12 -2.34 -18.06 1.88
N LEU A 13 -2.71 -17.54 3.06
CA LEU A 13 -3.79 -18.09 3.87
C LEU A 13 -5.15 -18.00 3.16
N ASP A 14 -5.42 -16.90 2.44
CA ASP A 14 -6.65 -16.76 1.65
C ASP A 14 -6.79 -17.87 0.61
N VAL A 15 -5.72 -18.13 -0.16
CA VAL A 15 -5.72 -19.16 -1.21
C VAL A 15 -5.95 -20.56 -0.61
N MET A 16 -5.44 -20.79 0.60
CA MET A 16 -5.61 -22.07 1.31
C MET A 16 -6.97 -22.20 2.01
N GLY A 17 -7.82 -21.17 1.96
CA GLY A 17 -9.13 -21.16 2.59
C GLY A 17 -9.12 -20.96 4.11
N PHE A 18 -8.00 -20.47 4.69
CA PHE A 18 -7.86 -20.17 6.12
C PHE A 18 -8.36 -18.76 6.45
N GLU A 19 -9.67 -18.56 6.29
CA GLU A 19 -10.31 -17.24 6.46
C GLU A 19 -10.06 -16.62 7.85
N VAL A 20 -10.20 -17.40 8.90
CA VAL A 20 -10.06 -16.92 10.29
C VAL A 20 -8.63 -16.46 10.56
N GLU A 21 -7.64 -17.21 10.11
CA GLU A 21 -6.22 -16.92 10.27
C GLU A 21 -5.83 -15.70 9.43
N SER A 22 -6.34 -15.59 8.22
CA SER A 22 -6.14 -14.43 7.34
C SER A 22 -6.72 -13.15 7.96
N LYS A 23 -7.95 -13.18 8.47
CA LYS A 23 -8.53 -12.04 9.21
C LYS A 23 -7.67 -11.63 10.41
N LYS A 24 -7.13 -12.59 11.16
CA LYS A 24 -6.21 -12.30 12.28
C LYS A 24 -4.95 -11.60 11.79
N ALA A 25 -4.38 -12.03 10.66
CA ALA A 25 -3.19 -11.41 10.08
C ALA A 25 -3.46 -9.95 9.68
N TYR A 26 -4.55 -9.65 8.97
CA TYR A 26 -4.92 -8.27 8.64
C TYR A 26 -5.23 -7.43 9.88
N ASN A 27 -5.95 -7.98 10.88
CA ASN A 27 -6.22 -7.26 12.12
C ASN A 27 -4.94 -6.99 12.94
N TRP A 28 -3.93 -7.85 12.85
CA TRP A 28 -2.63 -7.58 13.44
C TRP A 28 -2.00 -6.32 12.82
N LEU A 29 -1.99 -6.17 11.49
CA LEU A 29 -1.53 -4.94 10.84
C LEU A 29 -2.31 -3.71 11.32
N ARG A 30 -3.63 -3.80 11.48
CA ARG A 30 -4.45 -2.72 12.04
C ARG A 30 -3.92 -2.21 13.37
N THR A 31 -3.44 -3.09 14.26
CA THR A 31 -2.93 -2.70 15.59
C THR A 31 -1.60 -1.94 15.54
N TYR A 32 -0.85 -2.08 14.44
CA TYR A 32 0.47 -1.46 14.25
C TYR A 32 0.46 -0.30 13.26
N GLN A 33 -0.71 0.06 12.73
CA GLN A 33 -0.81 1.23 11.86
C GLN A 33 -0.50 2.50 12.64
N GLU A 34 0.37 3.34 12.09
CA GLU A 34 0.72 4.62 12.69
C GLU A 34 -0.36 5.69 12.44
N LYS A 35 -0.29 6.78 13.19
CA LYS A 35 -1.30 7.86 13.13
C LYS A 35 -1.42 8.51 11.75
N ASP A 36 -0.34 8.48 10.97
CA ASP A 36 -0.33 9.02 9.61
C ASP A 36 -0.81 8.01 8.55
N GLY A 37 -1.25 6.83 8.96
CA GLY A 37 -1.73 5.77 8.08
C GLY A 37 -0.67 4.80 7.56
N SER A 38 0.60 5.06 7.84
CA SER A 38 1.73 4.20 7.44
C SER A 38 1.97 3.04 8.40
N TRP A 39 2.94 2.20 8.02
CA TRP A 39 3.60 1.23 8.88
C TRP A 39 5.12 1.44 8.84
N PRO A 40 5.86 1.04 9.90
CA PRO A 40 7.31 0.97 9.82
C PRO A 40 7.73 -0.05 8.75
N SER A 41 8.82 0.22 8.04
CA SER A 41 9.34 -0.70 7.01
C SER A 41 9.74 -2.05 7.58
N ILE A 42 10.10 -2.13 8.85
CA ILE A 42 10.49 -3.37 9.53
C ILE A 42 9.87 -3.40 10.93
N PHE A 43 9.16 -4.49 11.26
CA PHE A 43 8.71 -4.80 12.61
C PHE A 43 9.82 -5.52 13.39
N TYR A 44 9.91 -5.27 14.70
CA TYR A 44 10.84 -5.96 15.62
C TYR A 44 12.33 -5.74 15.30
N SER A 45 12.69 -4.60 14.72
CA SER A 45 14.08 -4.20 14.63
C SER A 45 14.58 -3.71 16.01
N THR A 46 15.80 -4.12 16.40
CA THR A 46 16.49 -3.57 17.59
C THR A 46 16.97 -2.14 17.34
N GLU A 47 17.18 -1.77 16.09
CA GLU A 47 17.34 -0.39 15.65
C GLU A 47 15.95 0.11 15.25
N GLN A 48 15.57 1.28 15.77
CA GLN A 48 14.32 1.92 15.35
C GLN A 48 14.44 2.28 13.85
N ASN A 49 14.06 1.35 12.99
CA ASN A 49 13.91 1.68 11.58
C ASN A 49 12.67 2.55 11.42
N LYS A 50 12.92 3.84 11.31
CA LYS A 50 11.90 4.87 11.19
C LYS A 50 11.43 5.09 9.76
N LEU A 51 11.94 4.30 8.82
CA LEU A 51 11.52 4.38 7.44
C LEU A 51 10.08 3.88 7.29
N LYS A 52 9.34 4.57 6.45
CA LYS A 52 7.95 4.28 6.08
C LYS A 52 7.89 4.19 4.56
N GLU A 53 7.82 2.97 4.05
CA GLU A 53 7.80 2.75 2.60
C GLU A 53 6.39 2.92 2.04
N THR A 54 6.29 3.67 0.96
CA THR A 54 5.00 4.02 0.34
C THR A 54 4.32 2.82 -0.29
N ASN A 55 5.09 1.97 -0.99
CA ASN A 55 4.56 0.75 -1.58
C ASN A 55 4.12 -0.26 -0.50
N PHE A 56 4.85 -0.39 0.61
CA PHE A 56 4.45 -1.26 1.72
C PHE A 56 3.12 -0.83 2.34
N SER A 57 2.99 0.50 2.56
CA SER A 57 1.75 1.04 3.13
C SER A 57 0.56 0.88 2.19
N SER A 58 0.72 1.10 0.90
CA SER A 58 -0.38 0.95 -0.06
C SER A 58 -0.78 -0.50 -0.33
N TYR A 59 0.15 -1.47 -0.13
CA TYR A 59 -0.04 -2.86 -0.53
C TYR A 59 -1.18 -3.56 0.22
N ILE A 60 -1.58 -3.04 1.38
CA ILE A 60 -2.77 -3.50 2.11
C ILE A 60 -4.03 -3.51 1.22
N ALA A 61 -4.12 -2.62 0.22
CA ALA A 61 -5.25 -2.60 -0.70
C ALA A 61 -5.27 -3.82 -1.63
N VAL A 62 -4.10 -4.32 -2.02
CA VAL A 62 -4.00 -5.56 -2.81
C VAL A 62 -4.42 -6.74 -1.93
N GLY A 63 -3.90 -6.85 -0.71
CA GLY A 63 -4.25 -7.90 0.23
C GLY A 63 -5.76 -7.94 0.52
N MET A 64 -6.35 -6.79 0.84
CA MET A 64 -7.79 -6.72 1.15
C MET A 64 -8.68 -7.03 -0.06
N TRP A 65 -8.27 -6.63 -1.27
CA TRP A 65 -8.98 -7.02 -2.48
C TRP A 65 -8.85 -8.51 -2.75
N HIS A 66 -7.65 -9.09 -2.52
CA HIS A 66 -7.41 -10.52 -2.64
C HIS A 66 -8.27 -11.32 -1.64
N TYR A 67 -8.29 -10.90 -0.37
CA TYR A 67 -9.16 -11.48 0.66
C TYR A 67 -10.63 -11.50 0.21
N TYR A 68 -11.14 -10.35 -0.22
CA TYR A 68 -12.52 -10.22 -0.67
C TYR A 68 -12.85 -11.13 -1.85
N THR A 69 -11.95 -11.26 -2.82
CA THR A 69 -12.18 -12.12 -3.98
C THR A 69 -12.20 -13.61 -3.64
N ASN A 70 -11.60 -14.02 -2.53
CA ASN A 70 -11.62 -15.40 -2.05
C ASN A 70 -12.86 -15.72 -1.19
N PHE A 71 -13.26 -14.78 -0.31
CA PHE A 71 -14.28 -15.06 0.71
C PHE A 71 -15.59 -14.29 0.51
N ASN A 72 -15.64 -13.30 -0.37
CA ASN A 72 -16.79 -12.44 -0.64
C ASN A 72 -17.36 -11.74 0.62
N ASP A 73 -16.51 -11.47 1.61
CA ASP A 73 -16.88 -10.87 2.89
C ASP A 73 -16.82 -9.34 2.82
N LYS A 74 -17.95 -8.73 2.47
CA LYS A 74 -18.10 -7.26 2.43
C LYS A 74 -18.06 -6.62 3.80
N ASP A 75 -18.52 -7.31 4.83
CA ASP A 75 -18.58 -6.77 6.18
C ASP A 75 -17.17 -6.51 6.70
N PHE A 76 -16.24 -7.44 6.44
CA PHE A 76 -14.85 -7.26 6.80
C PHE A 76 -14.17 -6.14 5.98
N LEU A 77 -14.45 -6.02 4.69
CA LEU A 77 -13.99 -4.86 3.90
C LEU A 77 -14.47 -3.54 4.50
N TYR A 78 -15.76 -3.48 4.85
CA TYR A 78 -16.36 -2.29 5.43
C TYR A 78 -15.73 -1.93 6.78
N GLU A 79 -15.52 -2.93 7.63
CA GLU A 79 -14.86 -2.80 8.94
C GLU A 79 -13.40 -2.35 8.80
N PHE A 80 -12.68 -2.85 7.78
CA PHE A 80 -11.27 -2.55 7.54
C PHE A 80 -11.04 -1.24 6.79
N TRP A 81 -12.09 -0.66 6.22
CA TRP A 81 -12.00 0.55 5.39
C TRP A 81 -11.22 1.71 6.02
N PRO A 82 -11.39 2.08 7.31
CA PRO A 82 -10.64 3.20 7.89
C PRO A 82 -9.12 3.00 7.85
N VAL A 83 -8.66 1.77 8.04
CA VAL A 83 -7.23 1.40 7.98
C VAL A 83 -6.71 1.53 6.56
N LEU A 84 -7.46 0.99 5.61
CA LEU A 84 -7.14 1.05 4.19
C LEU A 84 -7.11 2.48 3.67
N ASP A 85 -8.12 3.27 4.00
CA ASP A 85 -8.26 4.66 3.56
C ASP A 85 -7.13 5.55 4.08
N ALA A 86 -6.73 5.38 5.35
CA ALA A 86 -5.58 6.07 5.94
C ALA A 86 -4.25 5.68 5.25
N ALA A 87 -4.05 4.41 4.94
CA ALA A 87 -2.85 3.94 4.25
C ALA A 87 -2.72 4.53 2.83
N ILE A 88 -3.83 4.63 2.12
CA ILE A 88 -3.85 5.26 0.80
C ILE A 88 -3.66 6.79 0.91
N GLU A 89 -4.26 7.44 1.92
CA GLU A 89 -4.01 8.86 2.17
C GLU A 89 -2.52 9.14 2.38
N PHE A 90 -1.86 8.39 3.26
CA PHE A 90 -0.41 8.48 3.43
C PHE A 90 0.34 8.32 2.10
N THR A 91 0.04 7.28 1.34
CA THR A 91 0.69 7.01 0.06
C THR A 91 0.53 8.17 -0.92
N LEU A 92 -0.67 8.74 -1.04
CA LEU A 92 -0.94 9.85 -1.96
C LEU A 92 -0.14 11.12 -1.63
N THR A 93 0.25 11.32 -0.37
CA THR A 93 1.12 12.46 0.01
C THR A 93 2.53 12.36 -0.56
N ALA A 94 2.94 11.18 -1.02
CA ALA A 94 4.25 10.92 -1.63
C ALA A 94 4.28 11.17 -3.14
N GLN A 95 3.13 11.45 -3.78
CA GLN A 95 3.10 11.63 -5.23
C GLN A 95 3.81 12.93 -5.65
N THR A 96 4.76 12.80 -6.59
CA THR A 96 5.48 13.95 -7.14
C THR A 96 4.67 14.63 -8.26
N GLU A 97 5.07 15.84 -8.64
CA GLU A 97 4.52 16.56 -9.81
C GLU A 97 4.70 15.80 -11.13
N HIS A 98 5.67 14.89 -11.19
CA HIS A 98 5.95 14.06 -12.36
C HIS A 98 5.06 12.81 -12.45
N GLY A 99 4.34 12.49 -11.37
CA GLY A 99 3.40 11.38 -11.27
C GLY A 99 3.97 10.10 -10.65
N ASP A 100 5.28 10.02 -10.41
CA ASP A 100 5.92 9.00 -9.60
C ASP A 100 5.67 9.23 -8.09
N PHE A 101 6.08 8.29 -7.26
CA PHE A 101 5.96 8.37 -5.81
C PHE A 101 7.35 8.24 -5.18
N PHE A 102 7.66 9.09 -4.22
CA PHE A 102 8.81 8.86 -3.35
C PHE A 102 8.71 7.48 -2.72
N TRP A 103 9.83 6.75 -2.67
CA TRP A 103 9.82 5.36 -2.22
C TRP A 103 9.61 5.21 -0.71
N ALA A 104 10.16 6.14 0.08
CA ALA A 104 10.05 6.12 1.53
C ALA A 104 10.11 7.51 2.14
N LYS A 105 9.71 7.58 3.40
CA LYS A 105 9.84 8.73 4.28
C LYS A 105 10.63 8.31 5.53
N ASP A 106 11.56 9.18 5.97
CA ASP A 106 12.12 9.10 7.32
C ASP A 106 11.28 9.93 8.31
N ASP A 107 11.80 10.19 9.51
CA ASP A 107 11.10 10.99 10.54
C ASP A 107 10.77 12.41 10.06
N LYS A 108 11.47 12.94 9.08
CA LYS A 108 11.41 14.37 8.70
C LYS A 108 10.99 14.59 7.26
N ASN A 109 11.55 13.81 6.33
CA ASN A 109 11.49 14.12 4.90
C ASN A 109 11.17 12.89 4.05
N TRP A 110 10.59 13.13 2.87
CA TRP A 110 10.58 12.17 1.78
C TRP A 110 12.01 11.98 1.26
N LEU A 111 12.40 10.74 1.04
CA LEU A 111 13.68 10.40 0.39
C LEU A 111 13.54 10.67 -1.11
N ASP A 112 14.48 11.49 -1.65
CA ASP A 112 14.40 11.97 -3.02
C ASP A 112 14.80 10.90 -4.05
N ASP A 113 14.03 9.81 -4.08
CA ASP A 113 14.06 8.82 -5.14
C ASP A 113 12.70 8.13 -5.28
N SER A 114 12.50 7.48 -6.41
CA SER A 114 11.32 6.68 -6.73
C SER A 114 11.78 5.33 -7.29
N LEU A 115 11.23 4.24 -6.76
CA LEU A 115 11.52 2.90 -7.27
C LEU A 115 10.47 2.50 -8.31
N LYS A 116 10.93 2.01 -9.47
CA LYS A 116 10.00 1.59 -10.52
C LYS A 116 9.12 0.43 -10.09
N THR A 117 9.68 -0.53 -9.36
CA THR A 117 8.97 -1.66 -8.77
C THR A 117 7.95 -1.18 -7.74
N GLY A 118 8.35 -0.28 -6.82
CA GLY A 118 7.46 0.32 -5.83
C GLY A 118 6.30 1.08 -6.47
N CYS A 119 6.57 1.94 -7.46
CA CYS A 119 5.54 2.67 -8.18
C CYS A 119 4.59 1.76 -8.97
N SER A 120 5.08 0.64 -9.50
CA SER A 120 4.24 -0.37 -10.17
C SER A 120 3.29 -1.05 -9.18
N SER A 121 3.78 -1.38 -7.98
CA SER A 121 2.97 -1.91 -6.89
C SER A 121 1.93 -0.91 -6.41
N ILE A 122 2.32 0.37 -6.22
CA ILE A 122 1.40 1.44 -5.84
C ILE A 122 0.28 1.58 -6.89
N TYR A 123 0.59 1.50 -8.19
CA TYR A 123 -0.44 1.55 -9.23
C TYR A 123 -1.49 0.46 -9.04
N MET A 124 -1.07 -0.79 -8.78
CA MET A 124 -2.00 -1.90 -8.50
C MET A 124 -2.77 -1.67 -7.20
N SER A 125 -2.11 -1.19 -6.15
CA SER A 125 -2.74 -0.88 -4.86
C SER A 125 -3.85 0.16 -4.99
N LEU A 126 -3.59 1.27 -5.69
CA LEU A 126 -4.59 2.31 -5.95
C LEU A 126 -5.77 1.79 -6.79
N PHE A 127 -5.49 0.90 -7.75
CA PHE A 127 -6.54 0.25 -8.53
C PHE A 127 -7.42 -0.66 -7.68
N CYS A 128 -6.83 -1.48 -6.81
CA CYS A 128 -7.57 -2.33 -5.86
C CYS A 128 -8.38 -1.50 -4.87
N TYR A 129 -7.81 -0.42 -4.33
CA TYR A 129 -8.52 0.51 -3.45
C TYR A 129 -9.79 1.08 -4.10
N LYS A 130 -9.70 1.54 -5.35
CA LYS A 130 -10.89 2.03 -6.09
C LYS A 130 -11.96 0.95 -6.26
N LYS A 131 -11.55 -0.29 -6.51
CA LYS A 131 -12.48 -1.43 -6.59
C LYS A 131 -13.17 -1.68 -5.25
N ILE A 132 -12.42 -1.68 -4.15
CA ILE A 132 -12.97 -1.87 -2.80
C ILE A 132 -13.95 -0.74 -2.48
N ALA A 133 -13.55 0.52 -2.68
CA ALA A 133 -14.43 1.68 -2.45
C ALA A 133 -15.76 1.55 -3.18
N LYS A 134 -15.73 1.17 -4.46
CA LYS A 134 -16.93 0.92 -5.27
C LYS A 134 -17.77 -0.22 -4.70
N GLU A 135 -17.15 -1.32 -4.28
CA GLU A 135 -17.85 -2.50 -3.79
C GLU A 135 -18.63 -2.24 -2.49
N ILE A 136 -18.07 -1.40 -1.61
CA ILE A 136 -18.69 -1.05 -0.32
C ILE A 136 -19.36 0.33 -0.32
N ASN A 137 -19.57 0.94 -1.48
CA ASN A 137 -20.20 2.26 -1.65
C ASN A 137 -19.53 3.38 -0.83
N LYS A 138 -18.19 3.40 -0.80
CA LYS A 138 -17.40 4.47 -0.22
C LYS A 138 -16.88 5.41 -1.30
N GLN A 139 -16.68 6.67 -0.93
CA GLN A 139 -16.00 7.62 -1.79
C GLN A 139 -14.50 7.30 -1.79
N ASP A 140 -13.91 7.15 -2.97
CA ASP A 140 -12.46 6.96 -3.09
C ASP A 140 -11.71 8.31 -3.11
N ARG A 141 -10.44 8.28 -2.66
CA ARG A 141 -9.55 9.46 -2.63
C ARG A 141 -8.73 9.59 -3.91
N VAL A 142 -8.71 8.54 -4.73
CA VAL A 142 -7.79 8.42 -5.87
C VAL A 142 -8.46 8.98 -7.12
N SER A 143 -8.01 10.14 -7.57
CA SER A 143 -8.49 10.70 -8.82
C SER A 143 -7.96 9.91 -10.03
N ASP A 144 -8.74 9.89 -11.12
CA ASP A 144 -8.32 9.26 -12.37
C ASP A 144 -7.08 9.96 -12.96
N ILE A 145 -6.89 11.24 -12.65
CA ILE A 145 -5.70 12.00 -13.06
C ILE A 145 -4.46 11.48 -12.36
N GLN A 146 -4.51 11.20 -11.06
CA GLN A 146 -3.38 10.65 -10.31
C GLN A 146 -2.95 9.28 -10.85
N LEU A 147 -3.90 8.37 -11.09
CA LEU A 147 -3.61 7.08 -11.72
C LEU A 147 -3.05 7.21 -13.14
N LYS A 148 -3.62 8.13 -13.94
CA LYS A 148 -3.13 8.39 -15.29
C LYS A 148 -1.69 8.91 -15.26
N ASN A 149 -1.39 9.86 -14.39
CA ASN A 149 -0.04 10.43 -14.26
C ASN A 149 0.97 9.37 -13.84
N LEU A 150 0.66 8.51 -12.87
CA LEU A 150 1.51 7.40 -12.48
C LEU A 150 1.75 6.43 -13.63
N LYS A 151 0.70 6.03 -14.34
CA LYS A 151 0.80 5.13 -15.51
C LYS A 151 1.68 5.73 -16.61
N GLU A 152 1.52 7.01 -16.90
CA GLU A 152 2.33 7.72 -17.90
C GLU A 152 3.80 7.80 -17.46
N CYS A 153 4.05 8.08 -16.18
CA CYS A 153 5.39 8.13 -15.63
C CYS A 153 6.08 6.75 -15.75
N LEU A 154 5.44 5.67 -15.33
CA LEU A 154 5.95 4.30 -15.44
C LEU A 154 6.30 3.90 -16.87
N ARG A 155 5.52 4.37 -17.84
CA ARG A 155 5.71 3.99 -19.26
C ARG A 155 6.73 4.84 -20.00
N ARG A 156 6.87 6.11 -19.65
CA ARG A 156 7.57 7.09 -20.50
C ARG A 156 8.70 7.85 -19.82
N LYS A 157 8.81 7.77 -18.48
CA LYS A 157 9.78 8.57 -17.70
C LYS A 157 10.72 7.67 -16.91
N SER A 158 11.39 6.72 -17.58
CA SER A 158 12.31 5.76 -16.90
C SER A 158 13.41 6.46 -16.10
N PHE A 159 13.84 7.66 -16.52
CA PHE A 159 14.84 8.47 -15.84
C PHE A 159 14.42 9.00 -14.46
N ARG A 160 13.14 8.84 -14.08
CA ARG A 160 12.62 9.22 -12.76
C ARG A 160 12.88 8.17 -11.69
N PHE A 161 13.22 6.93 -12.09
CA PHE A 161 13.29 5.80 -11.18
C PHE A 161 14.73 5.38 -10.91
N ASP A 162 14.93 4.86 -9.70
CA ASP A 162 16.16 4.19 -9.29
C ASP A 162 17.43 5.08 -9.46
N ARG A 163 17.28 6.39 -9.20
CA ARG A 163 18.31 7.40 -9.49
C ARG A 163 19.51 7.31 -8.56
N ASN A 164 19.30 6.86 -7.34
CA ASN A 164 20.30 6.78 -6.29
C ASN A 164 20.83 5.35 -6.08
N TRP A 165 20.45 4.42 -6.94
CA TRP A 165 20.99 3.06 -6.89
C TRP A 165 22.15 2.94 -7.86
N GLU A 166 23.33 2.60 -7.33
CA GLU A 166 24.47 2.26 -8.18
C GLU A 166 24.16 0.94 -8.89
N SER A 167 24.19 0.98 -10.20
CA SER A 167 24.00 -0.20 -11.07
C SER A 167 25.29 -1.02 -11.15
#